data_5adf218ff9382cac95bee26ce5131d70
#
_entry.id   5adf218ff9382cac95bee26ce5131d70
#
_cell.length_a   1.000
_cell.length_b   1.000
_cell.length_c   1.000
_cell.angle_alpha   90.00
_cell.angle_beta   90.00
_cell.angle_gamma   90.00
#
_symmetry.space_group_name_H-M   'P 1'
#
loop_
_entity.id
_entity.type
_entity.pdbx_description
1 polymer ?
#
loop_
_entity_poly.entity_id
_entity_poly.type
_entity_poly.pdbx_seq_one_letter_code
_entity_poly.pdbx_strand_id
1 'polypeptide(L)'
;MKELSQLFNSLDPSPFPERDLDDDAAEYIVGWARELPIHEKLAIAIHLPEPETRKAEERDLRTALLNYFQQRAEAQQHELNELFRIGRRYAAIGLPILIACFMSSQIVRSRLGAGPLASTIAESLLLVGWVANWKPIETFLYDWWPLKRRRDLYRRLATAEVIIGPTRIAAGISDAPDRR
;
A
#
# COMPACT_ATOMS: atom_id res chain seq x y z
N MET A 1 -19.19 -0.02 -18.45
CA MET A 1 -18.16 -0.65 -19.33
C MET A 1 -18.84 -1.27 -20.53
N LYS A 2 -18.15 -1.31 -21.68
CA LYS A 2 -18.70 -1.91 -22.91
C LYS A 2 -18.28 -3.37 -23.07
N GLU A 3 -17.07 -3.72 -22.69
CA GLU A 3 -16.48 -5.05 -22.83
C GLU A 3 -15.72 -5.46 -21.58
N LEU A 4 -15.76 -6.76 -21.26
CA LEU A 4 -15.02 -7.37 -20.15
C LEU A 4 -13.50 -7.23 -20.33
N SER A 5 -13.02 -7.23 -21.56
CA SER A 5 -11.61 -7.07 -21.93
C SER A 5 -11.00 -5.75 -21.43
N GLN A 6 -11.81 -4.71 -21.25
CA GLN A 6 -11.36 -3.40 -20.75
C GLN A 6 -10.98 -3.40 -19.27
N LEU A 7 -11.36 -4.42 -18.54
CA LEU A 7 -11.03 -4.53 -17.11
C LEU A 7 -9.65 -5.15 -16.87
N PHE A 8 -9.12 -5.88 -17.85
CA PHE A 8 -7.89 -6.65 -17.72
C PHE A 8 -6.81 -6.16 -18.67
N ASN A 9 -5.56 -6.28 -18.22
CA ASN A 9 -4.41 -5.95 -19.04
C ASN A 9 -4.37 -6.87 -20.30
N SER A 10 -4.42 -6.25 -21.47
CA SER A 10 -4.41 -6.97 -22.75
C SER A 10 -3.06 -7.61 -23.06
N LEU A 11 -1.99 -7.18 -22.42
CA LEU A 11 -0.63 -7.68 -22.59
C LEU A 11 -0.31 -8.87 -21.69
N ASP A 12 -1.16 -9.16 -20.69
CA ASP A 12 -0.95 -10.27 -19.78
C ASP A 12 -1.37 -11.60 -20.43
N PRO A 13 -0.43 -12.55 -20.65
CA PRO A 13 -0.70 -13.85 -21.25
C PRO A 13 -1.31 -14.86 -20.27
N SER A 14 -1.46 -14.50 -18.98
CA SER A 14 -1.92 -15.41 -17.93
C SER A 14 -3.35 -15.92 -18.16
N PRO A 15 -3.70 -17.10 -17.63
CA PRO A 15 -5.07 -17.58 -17.61
C PRO A 15 -6.00 -16.56 -16.94
N PHE A 16 -7.27 -16.53 -17.35
CA PHE A 16 -8.21 -15.50 -16.91
C PHE A 16 -8.31 -15.30 -15.37
N PRO A 17 -8.28 -16.35 -14.52
CA PRO A 17 -8.35 -16.19 -13.08
C PRO A 17 -7.10 -15.55 -12.43
N GLU A 18 -5.99 -15.51 -13.17
CA GLU A 18 -4.69 -14.99 -12.71
C GLU A 18 -4.29 -13.71 -13.46
N ARG A 19 -5.14 -13.26 -14.39
CA ARG A 19 -4.85 -12.10 -15.23
C ARG A 19 -4.87 -10.81 -14.42
N ASP A 20 -3.87 -9.97 -14.66
CA ASP A 20 -3.78 -8.65 -14.06
C ASP A 20 -4.89 -7.71 -14.57
N LEU A 21 -5.41 -6.89 -13.66
CA LEU A 21 -6.30 -5.79 -14.02
C LEU A 21 -5.54 -4.74 -14.83
N ASP A 22 -6.29 -4.05 -15.67
CA ASP A 22 -5.81 -2.81 -16.29
C ASP A 22 -5.48 -1.77 -15.20
N ASP A 23 -4.38 -1.03 -15.38
CA ASP A 23 -3.88 -0.11 -14.37
C ASP A 23 -4.88 1.01 -14.06
N ASP A 24 -5.57 1.56 -15.08
CA ASP A 24 -6.59 2.60 -14.90
C ASP A 24 -7.81 2.07 -14.13
N ALA A 25 -8.23 0.83 -14.42
CA ALA A 25 -9.32 0.17 -13.73
C ALA A 25 -8.96 -0.12 -12.26
N ALA A 26 -7.74 -0.58 -12.02
CA ALA A 26 -7.24 -0.84 -10.68
C ALA A 26 -7.13 0.47 -9.86
N GLU A 27 -6.59 1.54 -10.45
CA GLU A 27 -6.46 2.84 -9.80
C GLU A 27 -7.84 3.43 -9.45
N TYR A 28 -8.80 3.32 -10.36
CA TYR A 28 -10.17 3.77 -10.14
C TYR A 28 -10.81 3.06 -8.94
N ILE A 29 -10.75 1.72 -8.87
CA ILE A 29 -11.33 0.94 -7.77
C ILE A 29 -10.64 1.28 -6.45
N VAL A 30 -9.31 1.36 -6.44
CA VAL A 30 -8.52 1.68 -5.25
C VAL A 30 -8.77 3.12 -4.80
N GLY A 31 -8.92 4.06 -5.72
CA GLY A 31 -9.26 5.46 -5.44
C GLY A 31 -10.55 5.57 -4.63
N TRP A 32 -11.64 5.01 -5.14
CA TRP A 32 -12.93 4.98 -4.45
C TRP A 32 -12.88 4.24 -3.11
N ALA A 33 -12.18 3.11 -3.04
CA ALA A 33 -12.05 2.35 -1.80
C ALA A 33 -11.30 3.12 -0.70
N ARG A 34 -10.43 4.08 -1.05
CA ARG A 34 -9.72 4.95 -0.09
C ARG A 34 -10.62 5.98 0.58
N GLU A 35 -11.66 6.42 -0.11
CA GLU A 35 -12.60 7.43 0.39
C GLU A 35 -13.62 6.85 1.37
N LEU A 36 -13.83 5.53 1.32
CA LEU A 36 -14.80 4.84 2.16
C LEU A 36 -14.25 4.59 3.58
N PRO A 37 -15.10 4.67 4.62
CA PRO A 37 -14.72 4.40 5.99
C PRO A 37 -14.09 3.01 6.16
N ILE A 38 -13.06 2.92 7.03
CA ILE A 38 -12.26 1.70 7.20
C ILE A 38 -13.11 0.52 7.71
N HIS A 39 -14.18 0.78 8.44
CA HIS A 39 -15.01 -0.24 9.09
C HIS A 39 -16.16 -0.76 8.21
N GLU A 40 -16.43 -0.12 7.08
CA GLU A 40 -17.50 -0.54 6.18
C GLU A 40 -17.06 -1.69 5.28
N LYS A 41 -17.97 -2.63 5.03
CA LYS A 41 -17.75 -3.69 4.04
C LYS A 41 -17.78 -3.09 2.65
N LEU A 42 -16.81 -3.47 1.83
CA LEU A 42 -16.73 -3.02 0.45
C LEU A 42 -17.55 -3.94 -0.45
N ALA A 43 -18.28 -3.34 -1.38
CA ALA A 43 -18.91 -4.04 -2.47
C ALA A 43 -18.48 -3.42 -3.80
N ILE A 44 -18.08 -4.26 -4.75
CA ILE A 44 -17.66 -3.85 -6.11
C ILE A 44 -18.78 -4.24 -7.06
N ALA A 45 -19.53 -3.25 -7.55
CA ALA A 45 -20.59 -3.47 -8.52
C ALA A 45 -20.06 -3.24 -9.94
N ILE A 46 -20.13 -4.28 -10.78
CA ILE A 46 -19.70 -4.24 -12.17
C ILE A 46 -20.91 -4.36 -13.08
N HIS A 47 -21.19 -3.32 -13.84
CA HIS A 47 -22.30 -3.29 -14.78
C HIS A 47 -21.79 -3.52 -16.22
N LEU A 48 -22.21 -4.63 -16.80
CA LEU A 48 -21.85 -5.07 -18.15
C LEU A 48 -23.10 -5.24 -19.04
N PRO A 49 -22.99 -5.15 -20.37
CA PRO A 49 -24.05 -5.57 -21.29
C PRO A 49 -24.35 -7.08 -21.11
N GLU A 50 -25.59 -7.49 -21.35
CA GLU A 50 -26.02 -8.89 -21.17
C GLU A 50 -25.06 -9.96 -21.74
N PRO A 51 -24.57 -9.85 -23.00
CA PRO A 51 -23.66 -10.86 -23.55
C PRO A 51 -22.32 -10.92 -22.79
N GLU A 52 -21.83 -9.79 -22.26
CA GLU A 52 -20.60 -9.72 -21.50
C GLU A 52 -20.79 -10.19 -20.04
N THR A 53 -21.99 -10.01 -19.47
CA THR A 53 -22.33 -10.52 -18.15
C THR A 53 -22.20 -12.04 -18.08
N ARG A 54 -22.72 -12.76 -19.09
CA ARG A 54 -22.57 -14.22 -19.19
C ARG A 54 -21.12 -14.65 -19.31
N LYS A 55 -20.35 -13.98 -20.16
CA LYS A 55 -18.90 -14.26 -20.28
C LYS A 55 -18.15 -14.03 -18.97
N ALA A 56 -18.55 -13.00 -18.22
CA ALA A 56 -17.96 -12.69 -16.91
C ALA A 56 -18.26 -13.79 -15.87
N GLU A 57 -19.48 -14.32 -15.86
CA GLU A 57 -19.86 -15.44 -15.02
C GLU A 57 -19.16 -16.74 -15.43
N GLU A 58 -19.14 -17.08 -16.72
CA GLU A 58 -18.46 -18.27 -17.27
C GLU A 58 -16.96 -18.27 -16.98
N ARG A 59 -16.34 -17.10 -16.97
CA ARG A 59 -14.89 -16.92 -16.72
C ARG A 59 -14.53 -16.67 -15.26
N ASP A 60 -15.53 -16.71 -14.38
CA ASP A 60 -15.36 -16.45 -12.94
C ASP A 60 -14.63 -15.12 -12.63
N LEU A 61 -15.17 -14.03 -13.21
CA LEU A 61 -14.67 -12.67 -13.00
C LEU A 61 -14.49 -12.31 -11.53
N ARG A 62 -15.38 -12.84 -10.67
CA ARG A 62 -15.32 -12.60 -9.23
C ARG A 62 -14.00 -13.09 -8.66
N THR A 63 -13.66 -14.35 -8.93
CA THR A 63 -12.41 -14.97 -8.46
C THR A 63 -11.19 -14.25 -9.03
N ALA A 64 -11.20 -13.89 -10.32
CA ALA A 64 -10.08 -13.16 -10.94
C ALA A 64 -9.83 -11.81 -10.23
N LEU A 65 -10.90 -11.05 -9.96
CA LEU A 65 -10.80 -9.75 -9.29
C LEU A 65 -10.27 -9.87 -7.85
N LEU A 66 -10.79 -10.82 -7.09
CA LEU A 66 -10.38 -11.04 -5.70
C LEU A 66 -8.93 -11.56 -5.62
N ASN A 67 -8.53 -12.47 -6.52
CA ASN A 67 -7.16 -12.97 -6.64
C ASN A 67 -6.18 -11.83 -6.94
N TYR A 68 -6.51 -10.94 -7.87
CA TYR A 68 -5.68 -9.78 -8.16
C TYR A 68 -5.41 -8.93 -6.91
N PHE A 69 -6.46 -8.56 -6.16
CA PHE A 69 -6.28 -7.78 -4.95
C PHE A 69 -5.56 -8.55 -3.84
N GLN A 70 -5.75 -9.87 -3.77
CA GLN A 70 -5.01 -10.71 -2.84
C GLN A 70 -3.51 -10.71 -3.16
N GLN A 71 -3.13 -10.89 -4.43
CA GLN A 71 -1.73 -10.83 -4.87
C GLN A 71 -1.11 -9.45 -4.59
N ARG A 72 -1.84 -8.37 -4.85
CA ARG A 72 -1.38 -7.01 -4.52
C ARG A 72 -1.20 -6.81 -3.01
N ALA A 73 -2.07 -7.37 -2.18
CA ALA A 73 -1.94 -7.33 -0.73
C ALA A 73 -0.70 -8.10 -0.24
N GLU A 74 -0.42 -9.26 -0.85
CA GLU A 74 0.76 -10.07 -0.55
C GLU A 74 2.04 -9.36 -0.98
N ALA A 75 2.07 -8.74 -2.15
CA ALA A 75 3.21 -7.93 -2.61
C ALA A 75 3.51 -6.80 -1.61
N GLN A 76 2.50 -6.07 -1.15
CA GLN A 76 2.69 -5.02 -0.12
C GLN A 76 3.13 -5.58 1.24
N GLN A 77 2.71 -6.80 1.59
CA GLN A 77 3.21 -7.49 2.78
C GLN A 77 4.69 -7.87 2.65
N HIS A 78 5.13 -8.30 1.47
CA HIS A 78 6.54 -8.60 1.20
C HIS A 78 7.40 -7.33 1.30
N GLU A 79 6.98 -6.22 0.70
CA GLU A 79 7.65 -4.92 0.82
C GLU A 79 7.78 -4.48 2.28
N LEU A 80 6.72 -4.63 3.06
CA LEU A 80 6.73 -4.29 4.49
C LEU A 80 7.71 -5.15 5.29
N ASN A 81 7.76 -6.46 5.01
CA ASN A 81 8.71 -7.37 5.65
C ASN A 81 10.16 -7.03 5.27
N GLU A 82 10.38 -6.65 4.01
CA GLU A 82 11.69 -6.22 3.53
C GLU A 82 12.13 -4.92 4.20
N LEU A 83 11.23 -3.93 4.31
CA LEU A 83 11.49 -2.68 5.01
C LEU A 83 11.98 -2.94 6.44
N PHE A 84 11.28 -3.78 7.20
CA PHE A 84 11.70 -4.13 8.56
C PHE A 84 13.01 -4.93 8.60
N ARG A 85 13.27 -5.75 7.61
CA ARG A 85 14.54 -6.46 7.49
C ARG A 85 15.71 -5.49 7.29
N ILE A 86 15.53 -4.52 6.40
CA ILE A 86 16.51 -3.47 6.13
C ILE A 86 16.68 -2.55 7.36
N GLY A 87 15.57 -2.13 7.98
CA GLY A 87 15.58 -1.33 9.20
C GLY A 87 16.39 -1.97 10.35
N ARG A 88 16.22 -3.29 10.55
CA ARG A 88 17.02 -4.05 11.53
C ARG A 88 18.50 -4.05 11.19
N ARG A 89 18.88 -4.13 9.91
CA ARG A 89 20.29 -4.04 9.50
C ARG A 89 20.87 -2.66 9.79
N TYR A 90 20.12 -1.59 9.51
CA TYR A 90 20.54 -0.23 9.85
C TYR A 90 20.69 -0.06 11.35
N ALA A 91 19.77 -0.58 12.16
CA ALA A 91 19.88 -0.53 13.61
C ALA A 91 21.09 -1.32 14.13
N ALA A 92 21.35 -2.50 13.54
CA ALA A 92 22.51 -3.32 13.90
C ALA A 92 23.87 -2.66 13.60
N ILE A 93 23.91 -1.72 12.67
CA ILE A 93 25.11 -0.92 12.36
C ILE A 93 25.11 0.37 13.20
N GLY A 94 24.00 1.07 13.26
CA GLY A 94 23.90 2.37 13.92
C GLY A 94 24.08 2.29 15.44
N LEU A 95 23.51 1.25 16.08
CA LEU A 95 23.59 1.11 17.54
C LEU A 95 25.02 0.91 18.06
N PRO A 96 25.86 0.04 17.49
CA PRO A 96 27.29 -0.02 17.86
C PRO A 96 28.02 1.29 17.66
N ILE A 97 27.75 2.03 16.57
CA ILE A 97 28.34 3.35 16.32
C ILE A 97 27.93 4.33 17.43
N LEU A 98 26.67 4.37 17.81
CA LEU A 98 26.17 5.21 18.90
C LEU A 98 26.88 4.88 20.21
N ILE A 99 26.99 3.59 20.54
CA ILE A 99 27.69 3.14 21.76
C ILE A 99 29.15 3.55 21.72
N ALA A 100 29.84 3.34 20.60
CA ALA A 100 31.25 3.74 20.42
C ALA A 100 31.44 5.26 20.57
N CYS A 101 30.58 6.06 19.95
CA CYS A 101 30.60 7.52 20.10
C CYS A 101 30.32 7.94 21.52
N PHE A 102 29.36 7.32 22.21
CA PHE A 102 29.05 7.60 23.61
C PHE A 102 30.24 7.27 24.52
N MET A 103 30.83 6.08 24.39
CA MET A 103 32.02 5.69 25.17
C MET A 103 33.20 6.63 24.91
N SER A 104 33.45 6.97 23.63
CA SER A 104 34.48 7.92 23.25
C SER A 104 34.27 9.29 23.87
N SER A 105 33.05 9.79 23.90
CA SER A 105 32.70 11.06 24.54
C SER A 105 33.02 11.07 26.04
N GLN A 106 32.78 9.95 26.73
CA GLN A 106 33.11 9.80 28.15
C GLN A 106 34.64 9.78 28.38
N ILE A 107 35.36 9.08 27.51
CA ILE A 107 36.83 9.04 27.59
C ILE A 107 37.41 10.44 27.38
N VAL A 108 36.93 11.19 26.40
CA VAL A 108 37.34 12.57 26.15
C VAL A 108 37.16 13.44 27.41
N ARG A 109 35.95 13.38 28.00
CA ARG A 109 35.68 14.14 29.24
C ARG A 109 36.54 13.72 30.41
N SER A 110 36.84 12.44 30.57
CA SER A 110 37.65 11.93 31.65
C SER A 110 39.19 12.28 31.50
N ARG A 111 39.65 12.34 30.23
CA ARG A 111 41.10 12.57 29.97
C ARG A 111 41.49 14.04 29.77
N LEU A 112 40.63 14.82 29.10
CA LEU A 112 40.89 16.24 28.82
C LEU A 112 40.26 17.21 29.82
N GLY A 113 39.48 16.68 30.81
CA GLY A 113 38.79 17.51 31.79
C GLY A 113 37.56 18.24 31.22
N ALA A 114 37.05 19.23 31.99
CA ALA A 114 35.85 19.98 31.64
C ALA A 114 36.09 21.26 30.83
N GLY A 115 37.19 21.31 30.08
CA GLY A 115 37.51 22.47 29.23
C GLY A 115 36.59 22.63 28.02
N PRO A 116 36.46 23.84 27.45
CA PRO A 116 35.56 24.10 26.31
C PRO A 116 35.82 23.19 25.10
N LEU A 117 37.09 22.88 24.80
CA LEU A 117 37.45 21.98 23.70
C LEU A 117 37.00 20.53 23.95
N ALA A 118 37.16 20.05 25.20
CA ALA A 118 36.78 18.70 25.54
C ALA A 118 35.25 18.51 25.46
N SER A 119 34.45 19.50 25.93
CA SER A 119 33.02 19.50 25.81
C SER A 119 32.55 19.54 24.36
N THR A 120 33.13 20.40 23.53
CA THR A 120 32.78 20.47 22.10
C THR A 120 33.04 19.14 21.39
N ILE A 121 34.20 18.51 21.61
CA ILE A 121 34.53 17.22 21.00
C ILE A 121 33.55 16.12 21.49
N ALA A 122 33.28 16.08 22.79
CA ALA A 122 32.38 15.08 23.35
C ALA A 122 30.92 15.22 22.84
N GLU A 123 30.43 16.44 22.70
CA GLU A 123 29.11 16.75 22.13
C GLU A 123 29.06 16.42 20.64
N SER A 124 30.10 16.74 19.88
CA SER A 124 30.18 16.39 18.46
C SER A 124 30.16 14.88 18.25
N LEU A 125 30.83 14.09 19.08
CA LEU A 125 30.78 12.62 19.03
C LEU A 125 29.36 12.10 19.29
N LEU A 126 28.64 12.66 20.25
CA LEU A 126 27.25 12.29 20.51
C LEU A 126 26.34 12.62 19.32
N LEU A 127 26.51 13.78 18.69
CA LEU A 127 25.77 14.16 17.49
C LEU A 127 26.01 13.17 16.35
N VAL A 128 27.26 12.76 16.10
CA VAL A 128 27.60 11.74 15.08
C VAL A 128 26.87 10.42 15.39
N GLY A 129 26.90 9.98 16.64
CA GLY A 129 26.18 8.77 17.07
C GLY A 129 24.68 8.85 16.83
N TRP A 130 24.05 9.98 17.11
CA TRP A 130 22.64 10.23 16.83
C TRP A 130 22.33 10.22 15.33
N VAL A 131 23.11 10.92 14.53
CA VAL A 131 22.95 10.97 13.05
C VAL A 131 23.06 9.58 12.44
N ALA A 132 23.97 8.74 12.92
CA ALA A 132 24.11 7.35 12.46
C ALA A 132 22.85 6.50 12.72
N ASN A 133 22.04 6.86 13.71
CA ASN A 133 20.80 6.17 14.06
C ASN A 133 19.54 6.80 13.47
N TRP A 134 19.66 7.90 12.71
CA TRP A 134 18.50 8.58 12.14
C TRP A 134 17.67 7.66 11.24
N LYS A 135 18.33 6.94 10.32
CA LYS A 135 17.65 6.09 9.35
C LYS A 135 16.88 4.92 9.97
N PRO A 136 17.42 4.13 10.92
CA PRO A 136 16.62 3.14 11.61
C PRO A 136 15.43 3.74 12.37
N ILE A 137 15.62 4.90 13.00
CA ILE A 137 14.52 5.59 13.73
C ILE A 137 13.41 5.97 12.74
N GLU A 138 13.73 6.61 11.63
CA GLU A 138 12.77 6.99 10.58
C GLU A 138 12.00 5.77 10.05
N THR A 139 12.72 4.68 9.74
CA THR A 139 12.12 3.45 9.22
C THR A 139 11.11 2.84 10.20
N PHE A 140 11.45 2.77 11.50
CA PHE A 140 10.56 2.17 12.50
C PHE A 140 9.44 3.09 12.98
N LEU A 141 9.56 4.41 12.81
CA LEU A 141 8.52 5.37 13.20
C LEU A 141 7.55 5.69 12.05
N TYR A 142 8.06 5.82 10.82
CA TYR A 142 7.27 6.45 9.75
C TYR A 142 7.15 5.60 8.49
N ASP A 143 8.21 4.99 7.99
CA ASP A 143 8.25 4.39 6.65
C ASP A 143 7.29 3.20 6.47
N TRP A 144 6.98 2.47 7.53
CA TRP A 144 6.13 1.28 7.47
C TRP A 144 4.63 1.61 7.39
N TRP A 145 4.20 2.77 7.85
CA TRP A 145 2.78 3.12 7.95
C TRP A 145 2.07 3.20 6.58
N PRO A 146 2.61 3.90 5.56
CA PRO A 146 1.99 3.95 4.23
C PRO A 146 1.85 2.57 3.60
N LEU A 147 2.86 1.70 3.73
CA LEU A 147 2.83 0.34 3.21
C LEU A 147 1.77 -0.50 3.90
N LYS A 148 1.68 -0.43 5.23
CA LYS A 148 0.62 -1.11 5.98
C LYS A 148 -0.76 -0.66 5.53
N ARG A 149 -0.98 0.65 5.38
CA ARG A 149 -2.27 1.21 4.96
C ARG A 149 -2.67 0.72 3.57
N ARG A 150 -1.73 0.64 2.61
CA ARG A 150 -1.97 0.08 1.27
C ARG A 150 -2.30 -1.40 1.34
N ARG A 151 -1.52 -2.18 2.07
CA ARG A 151 -1.78 -3.61 2.28
C ARG A 151 -3.17 -3.86 2.85
N ASP A 152 -3.56 -3.13 3.89
CA ASP A 152 -4.85 -3.31 4.56
C ASP A 152 -6.01 -2.94 3.62
N LEU A 153 -5.84 -1.94 2.77
CA LEU A 153 -6.80 -1.58 1.73
C LEU A 153 -6.96 -2.71 0.69
N TYR A 154 -5.86 -3.25 0.17
CA TYR A 154 -5.92 -4.37 -0.77
C TYR A 154 -6.54 -5.62 -0.14
N ARG A 155 -6.28 -5.92 1.13
CA ARG A 155 -6.95 -7.00 1.86
C ARG A 155 -8.45 -6.80 1.96
N ARG A 156 -8.91 -5.58 2.19
CA ARG A 156 -10.35 -5.25 2.20
C ARG A 156 -10.96 -5.47 0.81
N LEU A 157 -10.28 -5.07 -0.25
CA LEU A 157 -10.72 -5.31 -1.63
C LEU A 157 -10.73 -6.80 -1.98
N ALA A 158 -9.74 -7.57 -1.52
CA ALA A 158 -9.68 -9.03 -1.71
C ALA A 158 -10.82 -9.78 -1.01
N THR A 159 -11.49 -9.16 -0.04
CA THR A 159 -12.65 -9.73 0.67
C THR A 159 -13.95 -9.00 0.36
N ALA A 160 -13.94 -8.12 -0.64
CA ALA A 160 -15.12 -7.37 -1.05
C ALA A 160 -16.18 -8.27 -1.68
N GLU A 161 -17.44 -7.87 -1.53
CA GLU A 161 -18.54 -8.49 -2.25
C GLU A 161 -18.52 -8.03 -3.72
N VAL A 162 -18.39 -8.96 -4.67
CA VAL A 162 -18.42 -8.63 -6.10
C VAL A 162 -19.80 -8.93 -6.65
N ILE A 163 -20.48 -7.89 -7.12
CA ILE A 163 -21.82 -7.96 -7.72
C ILE A 163 -21.68 -7.70 -9.21
N ILE A 164 -22.03 -8.70 -10.02
CA ILE A 164 -22.05 -8.59 -11.48
C ILE A 164 -23.51 -8.48 -11.92
N GLY A 165 -23.81 -7.46 -12.70
CA GLY A 165 -25.18 -7.24 -13.15
C GLY A 165 -25.26 -6.57 -14.52
N PRO A 166 -26.41 -6.74 -15.22
CA PRO A 166 -26.61 -6.07 -16.50
C PRO A 166 -26.65 -4.54 -16.30
N THR A 167 -26.10 -3.82 -17.28
CA THR A 167 -26.24 -2.37 -17.34
C THR A 167 -27.69 -2.03 -17.55
N ARG A 168 -28.40 -1.60 -16.49
CA ARG A 168 -29.69 -0.94 -16.64
C ARG A 168 -29.44 0.40 -17.32
N ILE A 169 -29.57 0.46 -18.64
CA ILE A 169 -29.79 1.73 -19.32
C ILE A 169 -31.03 2.31 -18.65
N ALA A 170 -30.89 3.46 -18.05
CA ALA A 170 -32.02 4.21 -17.47
C ALA A 170 -33.01 4.53 -18.59
N ALA A 171 -33.86 3.58 -18.91
CA ALA A 171 -35.09 3.78 -19.68
C ALA A 171 -36.08 4.43 -18.71
N GLY A 172 -36.14 5.78 -18.72
CA GLY A 172 -37.12 6.43 -17.90
C GLY A 172 -36.83 7.89 -17.54
N ILE A 173 -36.47 8.70 -18.53
CA ILE A 173 -36.81 10.13 -18.48
C ILE A 173 -37.50 10.46 -19.81
N SER A 174 -38.67 9.91 -20.00
CA SER A 174 -39.63 10.37 -20.98
C SER A 174 -41.00 10.04 -20.45
N ASP A 175 -41.46 10.84 -19.51
CA ASP A 175 -42.88 11.16 -19.32
C ASP A 175 -42.96 12.40 -18.41
N ALA A 176 -42.72 13.56 -18.99
CA ALA A 176 -43.28 14.78 -18.45
C ALA A 176 -44.72 14.88 -18.98
N PRO A 177 -45.75 14.83 -18.14
CA PRO A 177 -47.10 15.11 -18.59
C PRO A 177 -47.17 16.58 -18.99
N ASP A 178 -47.45 16.79 -20.27
CA ASP A 178 -47.95 18.04 -20.85
C ASP A 178 -49.15 18.55 -20.02
N ARG A 179 -48.93 19.57 -19.21
CA ARG A 179 -50.03 20.30 -18.57
C ARG A 179 -50.36 21.52 -19.43
N ARG A 180 -51.45 21.37 -20.16
CA ARG A 180 -52.24 22.49 -20.68
C ARG A 180 -52.81 23.31 -19.51
#